data_38185f907917cc8cea0548e557737d39
#
_entry.id   38185f907917cc8cea0548e557737d39
#
_cell.length_a   1.000
_cell.length_b   1.000
_cell.length_c   1.000
_cell.angle_alpha   90.00
_cell.angle_beta   90.00
_cell.angle_gamma   90.00
#
_symmetry.space_group_name_H-M   'P 1'
#
loop_
_entity.id
_entity.type
_entity.pdbx_description
1 polymer ?
#
loop_
_entity_poly.entity_id
_entity_poly.type
_entity_poly.pdbx_seq_one_letter_code
_entity_poly.pdbx_strand_id
1 'polypeptide(L)'
;MKYQVLEMVGISGEFPVNQLHRLIESSSYAEKIITELKNEKLIRTHYRDRLRGYRLTKHAKELLLAQNMPRFHDYLTGNTETNLIRSELPRRIRLHQKAEIYLTLLHANIPIFYDVKPNIFNRTCEADSSFIQDLPLFYSSREIKTLGYDTTKIRNSRSVGILLSPQCVYALYNTGNSVLKWEYKTEVRLTAFLQHYLQGRPYHGRPAVRAIMTGKDMDTAYHLLTSTGGYRKSLFLLDTTYEHFH
;
A
#
# COMPACT_ATOMS: atom_id res chain seq x y z
N MET A 1 16.33 8.70 -11.33
CA MET A 1 15.12 8.18 -12.02
C MET A 1 15.14 6.66 -12.24
N LYS A 2 16.14 6.02 -12.88
CA LYS A 2 16.20 4.53 -13.00
C LYS A 2 16.01 3.80 -11.68
N TYR A 3 16.75 4.23 -10.65
CA TYR A 3 16.67 3.65 -9.32
C TYR A 3 15.26 3.79 -8.72
N GLN A 4 14.63 4.94 -8.85
CA GLN A 4 13.27 5.19 -8.38
C GLN A 4 12.24 4.24 -9.06
N VAL A 5 12.40 3.95 -10.35
CA VAL A 5 11.57 2.95 -11.03
C VAL A 5 11.77 1.56 -10.41
N LEU A 6 13.02 1.16 -10.17
CA LEU A 6 13.31 -0.12 -9.53
C LEU A 6 12.73 -0.21 -8.11
N GLU A 7 12.84 0.85 -7.31
CA GLU A 7 12.23 0.93 -5.99
C GLU A 7 10.72 0.73 -6.05
N MET A 8 10.03 1.47 -6.94
CA MET A 8 8.58 1.39 -7.08
C MET A 8 8.12 0.00 -7.55
N VAL A 9 8.85 -0.62 -8.48
CA VAL A 9 8.59 -2.00 -8.91
C VAL A 9 8.82 -2.97 -7.73
N GLY A 10 9.87 -2.73 -6.94
CA GLY A 10 10.24 -3.55 -5.78
C GLY A 10 9.16 -3.58 -4.70
N ILE A 11 8.73 -2.42 -4.21
CA ILE A 11 7.73 -2.32 -3.14
C ILE A 11 6.32 -2.70 -3.61
N SER A 12 6.00 -2.50 -4.90
CA SER A 12 4.71 -2.89 -5.48
C SER A 12 4.64 -4.40 -5.74
N GLY A 13 5.79 -5.01 -6.09
CA GLY A 13 5.90 -6.38 -6.56
C GLY A 13 5.60 -6.56 -8.05
N GLU A 14 4.64 -5.85 -8.59
CA GLU A 14 4.39 -5.66 -10.02
C GLU A 14 3.87 -4.24 -10.24
N PHE A 15 4.56 -3.47 -11.06
CA PHE A 15 4.21 -2.07 -11.35
C PHE A 15 3.45 -1.98 -12.68
N PRO A 16 2.26 -1.36 -12.72
CA PRO A 16 1.46 -1.28 -13.94
C PRO A 16 2.10 -0.37 -14.99
N VAL A 17 2.18 -0.86 -16.23
CA VAL A 17 2.78 -0.11 -17.34
C VAL A 17 2.06 1.21 -17.59
N ASN A 18 0.73 1.21 -17.50
CA ASN A 18 -0.10 2.38 -17.73
C ASN A 18 0.01 3.47 -16.65
N GLN A 19 0.70 3.22 -15.53
CA GLN A 19 0.95 4.19 -14.47
C GLN A 19 2.36 4.81 -14.55
N LEU A 20 3.17 4.39 -15.53
CA LEU A 20 4.54 4.87 -15.65
C LEU A 20 4.63 6.38 -15.88
N HIS A 21 3.68 6.95 -16.61
CA HIS A 21 3.58 8.40 -16.85
C HIS A 21 3.37 9.22 -15.57
N ARG A 22 2.80 8.63 -14.52
CA ARG A 22 2.68 9.28 -13.21
C ARG A 22 4.00 9.32 -12.45
N LEU A 23 4.94 8.43 -12.75
CA LEU A 23 6.26 8.41 -12.14
C LEU A 23 7.28 9.23 -12.96
N ILE A 24 7.11 9.25 -14.28
CA ILE A 24 7.99 9.94 -15.23
C ILE A 24 7.10 10.70 -16.23
N GLU A 25 7.05 12.00 -16.12
CA GLU A 25 6.17 12.86 -16.94
C GLU A 25 6.44 12.76 -18.45
N SER A 26 7.72 12.72 -18.84
CA SER A 26 8.11 12.60 -20.25
C SER A 26 8.02 11.16 -20.74
N SER A 27 7.12 10.89 -21.67
CA SER A 27 6.92 9.55 -22.24
C SER A 27 8.17 9.02 -22.95
N SER A 28 8.85 9.83 -23.73
CA SER A 28 10.08 9.43 -24.43
C SER A 28 11.22 9.10 -23.45
N TYR A 29 11.34 9.87 -22.38
CA TYR A 29 12.30 9.60 -21.33
C TYR A 29 11.95 8.33 -20.53
N ALA A 30 10.66 8.11 -20.26
CA ALA A 30 10.18 6.89 -19.63
C ALA A 30 10.50 5.66 -20.47
N GLU A 31 10.26 5.69 -21.79
CA GLU A 31 10.59 4.61 -22.70
C GLU A 31 12.11 4.32 -22.76
N LYS A 32 12.92 5.38 -22.79
CA LYS A 32 14.38 5.24 -22.72
C LYS A 32 14.81 4.51 -21.44
N ILE A 33 14.34 4.97 -20.27
CA ILE A 33 14.66 4.33 -18.98
C ILE A 33 14.23 2.86 -18.96
N ILE A 34 13.01 2.56 -19.40
CA ILE A 34 12.51 1.18 -19.42
C ILE A 34 13.35 0.30 -20.37
N THR A 35 13.75 0.83 -21.52
CA THR A 35 14.59 0.13 -22.47
C THR A 35 15.96 -0.18 -21.87
N GLU A 36 16.59 0.80 -21.22
CA GLU A 36 17.85 0.63 -20.52
C GLU A 36 17.75 -0.42 -19.41
N LEU A 37 16.75 -0.32 -18.54
CA LEU A 37 16.54 -1.28 -17.46
C LEU A 37 16.29 -2.73 -17.97
N LYS A 38 15.65 -2.88 -19.12
CA LYS A 38 15.49 -4.19 -19.77
C LYS A 38 16.80 -4.72 -20.36
N ASN A 39 17.58 -3.85 -21.03
CA ASN A 39 18.88 -4.22 -21.57
C ASN A 39 19.87 -4.62 -20.46
N GLU A 40 19.83 -3.93 -19.33
CA GLU A 40 20.58 -4.26 -18.12
C GLU A 40 20.00 -5.48 -17.37
N LYS A 41 18.93 -6.10 -17.91
CA LYS A 41 18.22 -7.25 -17.31
C LYS A 41 17.76 -7.01 -15.87
N LEU A 42 17.43 -5.78 -15.53
CA LEU A 42 16.94 -5.41 -14.18
C LEU A 42 15.43 -5.57 -14.05
N ILE A 43 14.68 -5.32 -15.12
CA ILE A 43 13.24 -5.52 -15.17
C ILE A 43 12.83 -6.40 -16.33
N ARG A 44 11.64 -7.00 -16.19
CA ARG A 44 10.97 -7.72 -17.28
C ARG A 44 9.52 -7.30 -17.36
N THR A 45 8.98 -7.22 -18.58
CA THR A 45 7.55 -7.06 -18.78
C THR A 45 6.85 -8.40 -18.57
N HIS A 46 5.79 -8.39 -17.75
CA HIS A 46 4.90 -9.52 -17.59
C HIS A 46 3.54 -9.16 -18.20
N TYR A 47 3.12 -9.90 -19.21
CA TYR A 47 1.83 -9.73 -19.88
C TYR A 47 1.04 -11.03 -19.81
N ARG A 48 -0.09 -11.00 -19.15
CA ARG A 48 -1.02 -12.12 -19.06
C ARG A 48 -2.41 -11.61 -18.70
N ASP A 49 -3.46 -12.22 -19.21
CA ASP A 49 -4.85 -11.90 -18.92
C ASP A 49 -5.18 -10.41 -19.15
N ARG A 50 -4.67 -9.83 -20.23
CA ARG A 50 -4.77 -8.41 -20.62
C ARG A 50 -4.15 -7.44 -19.60
N LEU A 51 -3.45 -7.92 -18.60
CA LEU A 51 -2.76 -7.12 -17.62
C LEU A 51 -1.27 -7.06 -17.92
N ARG A 52 -0.72 -5.86 -18.03
CA ARG A 52 0.69 -5.61 -18.35
C ARG A 52 1.38 -4.86 -17.22
N GLY A 53 2.44 -5.44 -16.68
CA GLY A 53 3.22 -4.85 -15.59
C GLY A 53 4.71 -5.12 -15.71
N TYR A 54 5.51 -4.34 -15.00
CA TYR A 54 6.94 -4.55 -14.81
C TYR A 54 7.22 -5.29 -13.53
N ARG A 55 8.15 -6.25 -13.58
CA ARG A 55 8.65 -7.01 -12.43
C ARG A 55 10.17 -6.95 -12.39
N LEU A 56 10.72 -6.95 -11.17
CA LEU A 56 12.16 -7.08 -10.99
C LEU A 56 12.65 -8.46 -11.40
N THR A 57 13.87 -8.52 -11.93
CA THR A 57 14.63 -9.75 -12.05
C THR A 57 15.29 -10.11 -10.72
N LYS A 58 15.90 -11.30 -10.64
CA LYS A 58 16.67 -11.71 -9.46
C LYS A 58 17.85 -10.74 -9.22
N HIS A 59 18.58 -10.41 -10.28
CA HIS A 59 19.70 -9.48 -10.20
C HIS A 59 19.29 -8.09 -9.67
N ALA A 60 18.17 -7.53 -10.13
CA ALA A 60 17.69 -6.25 -9.64
C ALA A 60 17.30 -6.28 -8.16
N LYS A 61 16.77 -7.40 -7.68
CA LYS A 61 16.44 -7.57 -6.24
C LYS A 61 17.71 -7.61 -5.40
N GLU A 62 18.72 -8.36 -5.83
CA GLU A 62 20.02 -8.42 -5.17
C GLU A 62 20.67 -7.03 -5.11
N LEU A 63 20.60 -6.26 -6.21
CA LEU A 63 21.09 -4.90 -6.29
C LEU A 63 20.38 -3.98 -5.28
N LEU A 64 19.04 -4.00 -5.22
CA LEU A 64 18.29 -3.17 -4.29
C LEU A 64 18.56 -3.55 -2.84
N LEU A 65 18.66 -4.85 -2.53
CA LEU A 65 19.00 -5.34 -1.19
C LEU A 65 20.42 -4.94 -0.77
N ALA A 66 21.38 -4.99 -1.72
CA ALA A 66 22.75 -4.56 -1.45
C ALA A 66 22.86 -3.06 -1.20
N GLN A 67 22.04 -2.25 -1.86
CA GLN A 67 22.05 -0.79 -1.70
C GLN A 67 21.31 -0.32 -0.44
N ASN A 68 20.15 -0.90 -0.14
CA ASN A 68 19.38 -0.52 1.04
C ASN A 68 18.57 -1.72 1.58
N MET A 69 19.24 -2.57 2.35
CA MET A 69 18.62 -3.73 2.99
C MET A 69 17.41 -3.37 3.87
N PRO A 70 17.48 -2.37 4.77
CA PRO A 70 16.34 -2.02 5.62
C PRO A 70 15.10 -1.67 4.81
N ARG A 71 15.24 -0.94 3.71
CA ARG A 71 14.14 -0.52 2.85
C ARG A 71 13.43 -1.68 2.15
N PHE A 72 14.19 -2.68 1.71
CA PHE A 72 13.68 -3.68 0.78
C PHE A 72 13.54 -5.08 1.33
N HIS A 73 14.14 -5.38 2.49
CA HIS A 73 14.14 -6.72 3.07
C HIS A 73 12.76 -7.35 3.07
N ASP A 74 11.77 -6.71 3.65
CA ASP A 74 10.41 -7.25 3.78
C ASP A 74 9.66 -7.37 2.45
N TYR A 75 10.08 -6.64 1.43
CA TYR A 75 9.46 -6.66 0.11
C TYR A 75 10.07 -7.71 -0.83
N LEU A 76 11.38 -7.96 -0.73
CA LEU A 76 12.12 -8.74 -1.70
C LEU A 76 12.63 -10.09 -1.19
N THR A 77 12.45 -10.39 0.12
CA THR A 77 12.90 -11.66 0.72
C THR A 77 11.74 -12.55 1.15
N GLY A 78 12.03 -13.82 1.42
CA GLY A 78 11.10 -14.81 1.97
C GLY A 78 10.03 -15.29 0.98
N ASN A 79 8.93 -15.79 1.51
CA ASN A 79 7.81 -16.39 0.74
C ASN A 79 7.14 -15.44 -0.27
N THR A 80 7.51 -14.18 -0.29
CA THR A 80 6.98 -13.17 -1.21
C THR A 80 7.39 -13.46 -2.64
N GLU A 81 8.60 -13.93 -2.84
CA GLU A 81 9.15 -14.21 -4.18
C GLU A 81 8.44 -15.40 -4.84
N THR A 82 8.26 -16.48 -4.12
CA THR A 82 7.59 -17.69 -4.60
C THR A 82 6.15 -17.42 -5.00
N ASN A 83 5.51 -16.54 -4.29
CA ASN A 83 4.13 -16.15 -4.54
C ASN A 83 3.95 -15.22 -5.75
N LEU A 84 4.98 -14.45 -6.15
CA LEU A 84 4.93 -13.60 -7.34
C LEU A 84 5.03 -14.40 -8.64
N ILE A 85 5.77 -15.50 -8.63
CA ILE A 85 5.94 -16.37 -9.79
C ILE A 85 4.62 -17.05 -10.18
N ARG A 86 3.81 -17.42 -9.18
CA ARG A 86 2.52 -18.11 -9.35
C ARG A 86 1.31 -17.16 -9.25
N SER A 87 1.50 -15.86 -9.47
CA SER A 87 0.44 -14.90 -9.22
C SER A 87 -0.70 -15.00 -10.23
N GLU A 88 -1.86 -15.34 -9.72
CA GLU A 88 -3.13 -15.33 -10.44
C GLU A 88 -3.60 -13.88 -10.70
N LEU A 89 -4.48 -13.71 -11.67
CA LEU A 89 -5.01 -12.41 -12.07
C LEU A 89 -5.54 -11.56 -10.90
N PRO A 90 -6.36 -12.05 -9.95
CA PRO A 90 -6.85 -11.23 -8.84
C PRO A 90 -5.74 -10.69 -7.94
N ARG A 91 -4.63 -11.44 -7.82
CA ARG A 91 -3.48 -10.99 -7.05
C ARG A 91 -2.70 -9.92 -7.80
N ARG A 92 -2.51 -10.06 -9.10
CA ARG A 92 -1.83 -9.08 -9.94
C ARG A 92 -2.59 -7.75 -9.95
N ILE A 93 -3.92 -7.79 -10.08
CA ILE A 93 -4.77 -6.60 -9.97
C ILE A 93 -4.51 -5.87 -8.65
N ARG A 94 -4.44 -6.60 -7.53
CA ARG A 94 -4.14 -6.00 -6.21
C ARG A 94 -2.74 -5.38 -6.13
N LEU A 95 -1.74 -5.96 -6.80
CA LEU A 95 -0.40 -5.36 -6.86
C LEU A 95 -0.43 -4.04 -7.65
N HIS A 96 -1.18 -3.99 -8.75
CA HIS A 96 -1.36 -2.77 -9.54
C HIS A 96 -2.11 -1.69 -8.73
N GLN A 97 -3.20 -2.06 -8.07
CA GLN A 97 -3.96 -1.17 -7.18
C GLN A 97 -3.09 -0.60 -6.04
N LYS A 98 -2.22 -1.43 -5.49
CA LYS A 98 -1.24 -1.02 -4.48
C LYS A 98 -0.24 -0.01 -5.04
N ALA A 99 0.28 -0.25 -6.25
CA ALA A 99 1.19 0.68 -6.92
C ALA A 99 0.55 2.06 -7.15
N GLU A 100 -0.74 2.08 -7.51
CA GLU A 100 -1.51 3.33 -7.68
C GLU A 100 -1.59 4.14 -6.38
N ILE A 101 -1.87 3.50 -5.25
CA ILE A 101 -1.86 4.16 -3.93
C ILE A 101 -0.47 4.70 -3.61
N TYR A 102 0.58 3.92 -3.85
CA TYR A 102 1.95 4.39 -3.59
C TYR A 102 2.32 5.60 -4.43
N LEU A 103 1.91 5.65 -5.69
CA LEU A 103 2.12 6.83 -6.54
C LEU A 103 1.35 8.04 -6.01
N THR A 104 0.11 7.86 -5.59
CA THR A 104 -0.70 8.95 -5.01
C THR A 104 -0.04 9.52 -3.76
N LEU A 105 0.44 8.65 -2.87
CA LEU A 105 1.15 9.07 -1.66
C LEU A 105 2.46 9.78 -1.98
N LEU A 106 3.22 9.27 -2.96
CA LEU A 106 4.46 9.89 -3.41
C LEU A 106 4.23 11.31 -3.94
N HIS A 107 3.18 11.52 -4.74
CA HIS A 107 2.81 12.84 -5.25
C HIS A 107 2.32 13.79 -4.14
N ALA A 108 1.76 13.24 -3.07
CA ALA A 108 1.40 14.00 -1.87
C ALA A 108 2.59 14.25 -0.92
N ASN A 109 3.82 13.91 -1.32
CA ASN A 109 5.03 13.98 -0.51
C ASN A 109 4.95 13.20 0.81
N ILE A 110 4.15 12.11 0.83
CA ILE A 110 4.02 11.25 2.00
C ILE A 110 5.07 10.13 1.92
N PRO A 111 5.91 9.94 2.96
CA PRO A 111 6.92 8.90 2.98
C PRO A 111 6.32 7.49 2.87
N ILE A 112 6.69 6.74 1.83
CA ILE A 112 6.19 5.37 1.60
C ILE A 112 7.20 4.30 2.00
N PHE A 113 8.49 4.64 2.09
CA PHE A 113 9.54 3.68 2.40
C PHE A 113 9.73 3.50 3.90
N TYR A 114 10.08 2.27 4.30
CA TYR A 114 10.24 1.89 5.70
C TYR A 114 11.36 2.66 6.42
N ASP A 115 12.48 2.86 5.74
CA ASP A 115 13.72 3.43 6.30
C ASP A 115 13.69 4.94 6.53
N VAL A 116 12.68 5.64 6.00
CA VAL A 116 12.56 7.11 6.11
C VAL A 116 11.45 7.56 7.08
N LYS A 117 10.94 6.63 7.90
CA LYS A 117 9.86 6.92 8.85
C LYS A 117 10.08 6.16 10.15
N PRO A 118 9.58 6.65 11.27
CA PRO A 118 9.76 6.01 12.57
C PRO A 118 9.05 4.65 12.63
N ASN A 119 9.65 3.71 13.36
CA ASN A 119 9.00 2.42 13.65
C ASN A 119 8.07 2.55 14.87
N ILE A 120 6.84 3.01 14.62
CA ILE A 120 5.84 3.23 15.69
C ILE A 120 5.32 1.93 16.32
N PHE A 121 5.57 0.81 15.67
CA PHE A 121 5.07 -0.49 16.12
C PHE A 121 6.06 -1.20 17.03
N ASN A 122 7.25 -0.70 17.18
CA ASN A 122 8.20 -1.23 18.15
C ASN A 122 7.98 -0.58 19.53
N ARG A 123 7.38 -1.35 20.45
CA ARG A 123 7.06 -0.88 21.81
C ARG A 123 8.30 -0.53 22.66
N THR A 124 9.48 -0.99 22.24
CA THR A 124 10.76 -0.71 22.96
C THR A 124 11.38 0.63 22.57
N CYS A 125 10.97 1.20 21.43
CA CYS A 125 11.39 2.53 21.06
C CYS A 125 10.54 3.54 21.83
N GLU A 126 11.18 4.38 22.65
CA GLU A 126 10.52 5.59 23.16
C GLU A 126 10.12 6.42 21.95
N ALA A 127 8.80 6.53 21.72
CA ALA A 127 8.31 7.40 20.67
C ALA A 127 8.57 8.84 21.13
N ASP A 128 9.59 9.46 20.59
CA ASP A 128 9.86 10.87 20.76
C ASP A 128 8.59 11.66 20.45
N SER A 129 8.26 12.62 21.28
CA SER A 129 7.14 13.55 21.08
C SER A 129 7.25 14.36 19.76
N SER A 130 8.44 14.37 19.16
CA SER A 130 8.71 14.92 17.82
C SER A 130 7.92 14.22 16.69
N PHE A 131 7.50 12.95 16.91
CA PHE A 131 6.82 12.13 15.91
C PHE A 131 5.51 12.76 15.37
N ILE A 132 4.77 13.49 16.21
CA ILE A 132 3.51 14.15 15.79
C ILE A 132 3.76 15.24 14.74
N GLN A 133 4.98 15.79 14.68
CA GLN A 133 5.33 16.86 13.73
C GLN A 133 5.54 16.33 12.30
N ASP A 134 5.82 15.03 12.14
CA ASP A 134 6.09 14.42 10.84
C ASP A 134 4.84 13.85 10.14
N LEU A 135 3.65 14.01 10.73
CA LEU A 135 2.41 13.52 10.12
C LEU A 135 2.00 14.39 8.91
N PRO A 136 1.46 13.79 7.84
CA PRO A 136 0.97 12.42 7.73
C PRO A 136 2.04 11.38 7.38
N LEU A 137 1.93 10.15 7.94
CA LEU A 137 2.83 9.02 7.71
C LEU A 137 2.08 7.79 7.24
N PHE A 138 2.59 7.14 6.22
CA PHE A 138 2.00 5.94 5.66
C PHE A 138 2.73 4.68 6.09
N TYR A 139 2.00 3.64 6.49
CA TYR A 139 2.51 2.29 6.78
C TYR A 139 1.78 1.26 5.93
N SER A 140 2.52 0.50 5.15
CA SER A 140 1.94 -0.50 4.25
C SER A 140 1.32 -1.66 5.04
N SER A 141 0.37 -2.35 4.42
CA SER A 141 -0.23 -3.56 5.00
C SER A 141 0.80 -4.65 5.29
N ARG A 142 1.98 -4.60 4.68
CA ARG A 142 3.08 -5.51 4.95
C ARG A 142 3.75 -5.17 6.27
N GLU A 143 4.07 -3.91 6.51
CA GLU A 143 4.64 -3.41 7.77
C GLU A 143 3.70 -3.71 8.95
N ILE A 144 2.39 -3.50 8.76
CA ILE A 144 1.40 -3.84 9.79
C ILE A 144 1.38 -5.36 10.08
N LYS A 145 1.53 -6.20 9.07
CA LYS A 145 1.48 -7.66 9.22
C LYS A 145 2.72 -8.27 9.87
N THR A 146 3.80 -7.54 10.03
CA THR A 146 5.01 -7.99 10.75
C THR A 146 4.86 -7.87 12.27
N LEU A 147 3.80 -7.24 12.77
CA LEU A 147 3.61 -6.83 14.17
C LEU A 147 3.23 -7.94 15.17
N GLY A 148 3.28 -9.22 14.79
CA GLY A 148 3.14 -10.31 15.73
C GLY A 148 1.89 -11.18 15.59
N TYR A 149 1.55 -11.94 16.65
CA TYR A 149 0.54 -13.01 16.62
C TYR A 149 -0.89 -12.54 16.25
N ASP A 150 -1.26 -11.33 16.62
CA ASP A 150 -2.60 -10.79 16.33
C ASP A 150 -2.81 -10.46 14.85
N THR A 151 -1.73 -10.35 14.08
CA THR A 151 -1.80 -10.03 12.65
C THR A 151 -2.38 -11.15 11.80
N THR A 152 -2.40 -12.38 12.30
CA THR A 152 -3.03 -13.51 11.60
C THR A 152 -4.50 -13.25 11.29
N LYS A 153 -5.19 -12.54 12.18
CA LYS A 153 -6.62 -12.22 12.07
C LYS A 153 -6.92 -11.14 11.02
N ILE A 154 -5.92 -10.33 10.65
CA ILE A 154 -6.06 -9.24 9.67
C ILE A 154 -5.39 -9.53 8.32
N ARG A 155 -4.81 -10.73 8.14
CA ARG A 155 -4.11 -11.13 6.89
C ARG A 155 -4.96 -10.97 5.63
N ASN A 156 -6.26 -11.15 5.76
CA ASN A 156 -7.22 -11.08 4.65
C ASN A 156 -7.78 -9.67 4.45
N SER A 157 -7.40 -8.69 5.26
CA SER A 157 -7.80 -7.30 5.04
C SER A 157 -7.40 -6.84 3.64
N ARG A 158 -8.27 -6.07 3.01
CA ARG A 158 -8.08 -5.48 1.69
C ARG A 158 -7.35 -4.14 1.75
N SER A 159 -7.05 -3.66 2.93
CA SER A 159 -6.26 -2.46 3.13
C SER A 159 -4.90 -2.57 2.43
N VAL A 160 -4.53 -1.55 1.69
CA VAL A 160 -3.19 -1.38 1.12
C VAL A 160 -2.19 -0.99 2.21
N GLY A 161 -2.66 -0.26 3.20
CA GLY A 161 -1.91 0.24 4.33
C GLY A 161 -2.76 1.18 5.16
N ILE A 162 -2.11 1.90 6.07
CA ILE A 162 -2.72 2.94 6.88
C ILE A 162 -1.98 4.26 6.71
N LEU A 163 -2.72 5.35 6.81
CA LEU A 163 -2.20 6.70 6.88
C LEU A 163 -2.50 7.26 8.26
N LEU A 164 -1.45 7.63 8.98
CA LEU A 164 -1.60 8.34 10.25
C LEU A 164 -1.72 9.83 9.99
N SER A 165 -2.68 10.47 10.60
CA SER A 165 -2.83 11.92 10.63
C SER A 165 -2.87 12.40 12.10
N PRO A 166 -2.74 13.70 12.37
CA PRO A 166 -2.81 14.18 13.76
C PRO A 166 -4.11 13.83 14.49
N GLN A 167 -5.21 13.65 13.75
CA GLN A 167 -6.57 13.50 14.34
C GLN A 167 -7.08 12.07 14.31
N CYS A 168 -6.70 11.28 13.30
CA CYS A 168 -7.23 9.93 13.12
C CYS A 168 -6.31 9.06 12.24
N VAL A 169 -6.65 7.79 12.18
CA VAL A 169 -5.99 6.79 11.32
C VAL A 169 -6.87 6.49 10.13
N TYR A 170 -6.34 6.55 8.92
CA TYR A 170 -7.05 6.14 7.72
C TYR A 170 -6.56 4.78 7.24
N ALA A 171 -7.46 3.82 7.10
CA ALA A 171 -7.19 2.59 6.37
C ALA A 171 -7.40 2.85 4.87
N LEU A 172 -6.39 2.58 4.04
CA LEU A 172 -6.40 2.89 2.61
C LEU A 172 -6.83 1.68 1.79
N TYR A 173 -7.80 1.86 0.91
CA TYR A 173 -8.32 0.84 0.00
C TYR A 173 -8.33 1.34 -1.42
N ASN A 174 -7.98 0.45 -2.37
CA ASN A 174 -8.18 0.71 -3.79
C ASN A 174 -9.12 -0.35 -4.35
N THR A 175 -10.31 0.07 -4.76
CA THR A 175 -11.32 -0.81 -5.33
C THR A 175 -11.10 -1.06 -6.82
N GLY A 176 -10.34 -0.19 -7.50
CA GLY A 176 -10.12 -0.26 -8.94
C GLY A 176 -11.42 -0.17 -9.72
N ASN A 177 -11.62 -1.11 -10.64
CA ASN A 177 -12.79 -1.19 -11.53
C ASN A 177 -13.84 -2.21 -11.06
N SER A 178 -13.67 -2.80 -9.89
CA SER A 178 -14.56 -3.85 -9.40
C SER A 178 -14.76 -3.76 -7.91
N VAL A 179 -15.93 -4.20 -7.48
CA VAL A 179 -16.24 -4.34 -6.06
C VAL A 179 -15.29 -5.35 -5.43
N LEU A 180 -14.58 -4.94 -4.39
CA LEU A 180 -13.75 -5.83 -3.61
C LEU A 180 -14.60 -6.88 -2.92
N LYS A 181 -14.09 -8.11 -2.85
CA LYS A 181 -14.63 -9.10 -1.91
C LYS A 181 -14.33 -8.63 -0.49
N TRP A 182 -15.31 -8.00 0.12
CA TRP A 182 -15.20 -7.36 1.43
C TRP A 182 -15.55 -8.36 2.52
N GLU A 183 -14.64 -8.54 3.48
CA GLU A 183 -14.91 -9.35 4.68
C GLU A 183 -15.06 -8.43 5.89
N TYR A 184 -16.28 -8.07 6.19
CA TYR A 184 -16.63 -7.18 7.32
C TYR A 184 -15.90 -7.55 8.63
N LYS A 185 -15.93 -8.82 9.03
CA LYS A 185 -15.27 -9.29 10.26
C LYS A 185 -13.76 -9.03 10.27
N THR A 186 -13.12 -9.09 9.12
CA THR A 186 -11.67 -8.84 8.99
C THR A 186 -11.37 -7.37 9.12
N GLU A 187 -12.18 -6.50 8.54
CA GLU A 187 -11.98 -5.05 8.64
C GLU A 187 -12.31 -4.52 10.04
N VAL A 188 -13.33 -5.09 10.73
CA VAL A 188 -13.57 -4.84 12.16
C VAL A 188 -12.35 -5.16 13.00
N ARG A 189 -11.73 -6.31 12.74
CA ARG A 189 -10.51 -6.72 13.46
C ARG A 189 -9.33 -5.79 13.17
N LEU A 190 -9.18 -5.34 11.91
CA LEU A 190 -8.15 -4.35 11.57
C LEU A 190 -8.35 -3.06 12.37
N THR A 191 -9.58 -2.56 12.43
CA THR A 191 -9.93 -1.36 13.19
C THR A 191 -9.60 -1.52 14.67
N ALA A 192 -10.05 -2.61 15.29
CA ALA A 192 -9.78 -2.89 16.70
C ALA A 192 -8.28 -3.04 16.99
N PHE A 193 -7.55 -3.69 16.08
CA PHE A 193 -6.12 -3.84 16.17
C PHE A 193 -5.42 -2.48 16.13
N LEU A 194 -5.76 -1.61 15.17
CA LEU A 194 -5.16 -0.28 15.03
C LEU A 194 -5.46 0.58 16.27
N GLN A 195 -6.70 0.56 16.75
CA GLN A 195 -7.08 1.30 17.96
C GLN A 195 -6.28 0.85 19.19
N HIS A 196 -6.08 -0.46 19.34
CA HIS A 196 -5.30 -0.99 20.46
C HIS A 196 -3.81 -0.68 20.34
N TYR A 197 -3.22 -0.86 19.17
CA TYR A 197 -1.79 -0.67 18.98
C TYR A 197 -1.34 0.79 19.00
N LEU A 198 -2.20 1.69 18.51
CA LEU A 198 -1.88 3.12 18.40
C LEU A 198 -2.40 3.93 19.59
N GLN A 199 -3.10 3.29 20.52
CA GLN A 199 -3.50 3.93 21.77
C GLN A 199 -2.24 4.26 22.61
N GLY A 200 -2.13 5.51 23.02
CA GLY A 200 -0.99 6.02 23.79
C GLY A 200 0.23 6.39 22.94
N ARG A 201 0.28 5.98 21.64
CA ARG A 201 1.36 6.32 20.70
C ARG A 201 0.90 6.17 19.26
N PRO A 202 0.88 7.20 18.44
CA PRO A 202 1.12 8.62 18.72
C PRO A 202 -0.09 9.34 19.36
N TYR A 203 -1.20 8.64 19.59
CA TYR A 203 -2.46 9.22 20.05
C TYR A 203 -2.62 9.04 21.55
N HIS A 204 -3.03 10.11 22.27
CA HIS A 204 -3.25 10.07 23.73
C HIS A 204 -4.40 9.14 24.17
N GLY A 205 -5.26 8.72 23.24
CA GLY A 205 -6.38 7.81 23.49
C GLY A 205 -6.55 6.82 22.35
N ARG A 206 -7.71 6.18 22.28
CA ARG A 206 -8.06 5.35 21.13
C ARG A 206 -8.29 6.24 19.91
N PRO A 207 -7.49 6.09 18.83
CA PRO A 207 -7.70 6.90 17.64
C PRO A 207 -9.01 6.49 16.94
N ALA A 208 -9.68 7.45 16.33
CA ALA A 208 -10.70 7.15 15.33
C ALA A 208 -10.04 6.47 14.13
N VAL A 209 -10.64 5.39 13.63
CA VAL A 209 -10.18 4.72 12.40
C VAL A 209 -11.20 4.95 11.32
N ARG A 210 -10.79 5.62 10.25
CA ARG A 210 -11.60 5.94 9.07
C ARG A 210 -11.06 5.19 7.85
N ALA A 211 -11.80 5.19 6.74
CA ALA A 211 -11.34 4.63 5.47
C ALA A 211 -11.20 5.71 4.41
N ILE A 212 -10.13 5.62 3.62
CA ILE A 212 -10.03 6.30 2.33
C ILE A 212 -10.14 5.22 1.26
N MET A 213 -11.15 5.34 0.41
CA MET A 213 -11.38 4.43 -0.70
C MET A 213 -11.11 5.16 -2.00
N THR A 214 -10.18 4.62 -2.79
CA THR A 214 -9.94 5.06 -4.17
C THR A 214 -10.57 4.05 -5.12
N GLY A 215 -11.13 4.53 -6.19
CA GLY A 215 -11.76 3.70 -7.23
C GLY A 215 -11.70 4.41 -8.56
N LYS A 216 -12.28 3.78 -9.57
CA LYS A 216 -12.36 4.37 -10.90
C LYS A 216 -13.36 5.54 -10.94
N ASP A 217 -14.48 5.38 -10.24
CA ASP A 217 -15.60 6.31 -10.27
C ASP A 217 -16.43 6.19 -8.98
N MET A 218 -17.32 7.16 -8.78
CA MET A 218 -18.23 7.20 -7.60
C MET A 218 -19.26 6.08 -7.63
N ASP A 219 -19.70 5.63 -8.81
CA ASP A 219 -20.68 4.54 -8.94
C ASP A 219 -20.10 3.24 -8.42
N THR A 220 -18.84 2.95 -8.72
CA THR A 220 -18.11 1.80 -8.16
C THR A 220 -18.01 1.88 -6.64
N ALA A 221 -17.71 3.07 -6.09
CA ALA A 221 -17.66 3.28 -4.66
C ALA A 221 -19.04 3.10 -4.00
N TYR A 222 -20.08 3.66 -4.60
CA TYR A 222 -21.46 3.52 -4.12
C TYR A 222 -21.92 2.06 -4.16
N HIS A 223 -21.62 1.35 -5.24
CA HIS A 223 -21.92 -0.08 -5.39
C HIS A 223 -21.22 -0.92 -4.32
N LEU A 224 -19.96 -0.60 -4.00
CA LEU A 224 -19.25 -1.25 -2.91
C LEU A 224 -19.98 -1.06 -1.58
N LEU A 225 -20.33 0.17 -1.26
CA LEU A 225 -21.02 0.54 -0.02
C LEU A 225 -22.38 -0.15 0.13
N THR A 226 -23.14 -0.24 -0.95
CA THR A 226 -24.48 -0.85 -0.95
C THR A 226 -24.43 -2.37 -0.96
N SER A 227 -23.51 -2.97 -1.72
CA SER A 227 -23.41 -4.43 -1.87
C SER A 227 -22.81 -5.13 -0.64
N THR A 228 -22.02 -4.45 0.18
CA THR A 228 -21.39 -5.01 1.38
C THR A 228 -22.30 -5.10 2.60
N GLY A 229 -23.60 -4.92 2.44
CA GLY A 229 -24.59 -5.04 3.51
C GLY A 229 -25.17 -3.71 3.97
N GLY A 230 -24.98 -2.68 3.17
CA GLY A 230 -25.53 -1.36 3.38
C GLY A 230 -24.90 -0.60 4.55
N TYR A 231 -25.41 0.58 4.80
CA TYR A 231 -24.93 1.50 5.84
C TYR A 231 -24.88 0.89 7.25
N ARG A 232 -25.65 -0.14 7.53
CA ARG A 232 -25.76 -0.75 8.87
C ARG A 232 -24.61 -1.71 9.20
N LYS A 233 -23.80 -2.14 8.21
CA LYS A 233 -22.71 -3.11 8.42
C LYS A 233 -21.32 -2.57 8.07
N SER A 234 -21.22 -1.33 7.60
CA SER A 234 -19.93 -0.73 7.31
C SER A 234 -19.42 0.01 8.53
N LEU A 235 -18.32 -0.44 9.06
CA LEU A 235 -17.64 0.19 10.20
C LEU A 235 -17.21 1.63 9.93
N PHE A 236 -16.95 1.93 8.68
CA PHE A 236 -16.43 3.23 8.26
C PHE A 236 -17.53 4.25 7.96
N LEU A 237 -18.79 3.82 7.90
CA LEU A 237 -19.95 4.66 7.56
C LEU A 237 -20.78 5.05 8.78
N LEU A 238 -20.41 4.58 9.97
CA LEU A 238 -21.14 4.91 11.20
C LEU A 238 -20.86 6.32 11.72
N ASP A 239 -19.80 6.96 11.25
CA ASP A 239 -19.60 8.39 11.47
C ASP A 239 -20.28 9.16 10.35
N THR A 240 -21.27 9.94 10.73
CA THR A 240 -22.24 10.68 9.90
C THR A 240 -21.65 11.84 9.09
N THR A 241 -20.35 11.98 9.05
CA THR A 241 -19.68 13.01 8.25
C THR A 241 -19.07 12.40 6.99
N TYR A 242 -19.83 12.49 5.90
CA TYR A 242 -19.27 12.33 4.57
C TYR A 242 -18.48 13.58 4.21
N GLU A 243 -17.18 13.49 4.25
CA GLU A 243 -16.35 14.45 3.56
C GLU A 243 -16.05 13.90 2.16
N HIS A 244 -16.69 14.48 1.16
CA HIS A 244 -16.35 14.22 -0.24
C HIS A 244 -15.13 15.05 -0.59
N PHE A 245 -14.02 14.39 -0.89
CA PHE A 245 -12.87 15.03 -1.52
C PHE A 245 -12.96 14.76 -3.04
N HIS A 246 -13.05 15.83 -3.80
CA HIS A 246 -12.95 15.80 -5.27
C HIS A 246 -11.49 15.81 -5.73
#